data_cec0c0fc5b994405584c9d53a7a16ccf
#
_entry.id   cec0c0fc5b994405584c9d53a7a16ccf
#
_cell.length_a   1.000
_cell.length_b   1.000
_cell.length_c   1.000
_cell.angle_alpha   90.00
_cell.angle_beta   90.00
_cell.angle_gamma   90.00
#
_symmetry.space_group_name_H-M   'P 1'
#
loop_
_entity.id
_entity.type
_entity.pdbx_description
1 polymer ?
#
loop_
_entity_poly.entity_id
_entity_poly.type
_entity_poly.pdbx_seq_one_letter_code
_entity_poly.pdbx_strand_id
1 'polypeptide(L)'
;MLLKVKKHGLKTCRLLPKLPILFSSGVLIFVFIFPNFLWAKVDLVQVVEKLQYPWAMDFLPGSEALVTEKPGRLQKVNLETGKKTEIQNLPEIHAVGQGGLLDVMVHPDFKQNQKIFLTFSAPTNASGDATTTLISARLEGHQLSDQKTLFQADPALPGGHHFGSRVRMAKDGMLYFSVGERGRMKEAQDPQNHLGTVIRLQENGKVPQDNPFLKNRKGRAEIFSYGHRNPQGMALHPKTGKIWVHEHGPQGGDEINILKAGANFGWPKTTFGEQYGGGKIGIGPKSPGIEEPLLHWTPSIAPSGMDFYQGDIFPNWNGDLLVGSLKFRMLVRVDLEGSLVQGQEVVFQDRIGRVRDVRVSPEGKVYLLNDEYRGGIFRLDPL
;
A
#
# COMPACT_ATOMS: atom_id res chain seq x y z
N MET A 1 33.78 15.31 23.54
CA MET A 1 33.03 16.59 23.62
C MET A 1 31.61 16.27 24.09
N LEU A 2 31.34 16.66 25.34
CA LEU A 2 30.16 16.22 26.10
C LEU A 2 28.90 16.99 25.67
N LEU A 3 27.84 16.27 25.31
CA LEU A 3 26.51 16.84 25.07
C LEU A 3 25.74 16.92 26.40
N LYS A 4 25.36 18.16 26.77
CA LYS A 4 24.51 18.45 27.94
C LYS A 4 23.07 18.07 27.68
N VAL A 5 22.53 17.14 28.48
CA VAL A 5 21.10 16.81 28.58
C VAL A 5 20.49 17.63 29.73
N LYS A 6 19.44 18.39 29.46
CA LYS A 6 18.65 19.10 30.49
C LYS A 6 17.75 18.11 31.25
N LYS A 7 17.93 18.08 32.57
CA LYS A 7 17.08 17.33 33.52
C LYS A 7 15.77 18.06 33.79
N HIS A 8 14.65 17.34 33.75
CA HIS A 8 13.42 17.69 34.46
C HIS A 8 13.01 16.53 35.38
N GLY A 9 12.86 16.90 36.62
CA GLY A 9 12.33 16.37 37.84
C GLY A 9 11.86 14.92 37.95
N LEU A 10 12.62 14.09 38.67
CA LEU A 10 12.19 12.80 39.21
C LEU A 10 11.72 12.96 40.64
N LYS A 11 10.49 12.53 40.93
CA LYS A 11 9.99 12.31 42.28
C LYS A 11 10.44 10.94 42.79
N THR A 12 10.90 10.95 44.01
CA THR A 12 11.46 9.90 44.85
C THR A 12 10.81 8.52 44.77
N CYS A 13 11.62 7.48 44.58
CA CYS A 13 11.30 6.10 44.89
C CYS A 13 12.28 5.54 45.96
N ARG A 14 11.73 4.75 46.90
CA ARG A 14 12.33 4.27 48.14
C ARG A 14 13.51 3.29 47.91
N LEU A 15 14.49 3.41 48.80
CA LEU A 15 15.67 2.56 48.95
C LEU A 15 15.27 1.11 49.31
N LEU A 16 15.89 0.13 48.64
CA LEU A 16 16.01 -1.27 49.08
C LEU A 16 17.48 -1.55 49.49
N PRO A 17 17.74 -2.47 50.39
CA PRO A 17 19.01 -2.60 51.09
C PRO A 17 20.11 -3.28 50.28
N LYS A 18 21.37 -2.88 50.56
CA LYS A 18 22.62 -3.38 49.97
C LYS A 18 22.89 -4.81 50.40
N LEU A 19 23.09 -5.73 49.45
CA LEU A 19 23.76 -7.02 49.66
C LEU A 19 25.24 -6.94 49.26
N PRO A 20 26.14 -7.68 49.92
CA PRO A 20 27.58 -7.60 49.67
C PRO A 20 27.99 -8.32 48.39
N ILE A 21 28.91 -7.72 47.65
CA ILE A 21 29.51 -8.28 46.43
C ILE A 21 30.64 -9.22 46.81
N LEU A 22 30.45 -10.53 46.59
CA LEU A 22 31.53 -11.52 46.55
C LEU A 22 32.05 -11.63 45.11
N PHE A 23 33.30 -11.30 44.89
CA PHE A 23 33.99 -11.55 43.61
C PHE A 23 34.28 -13.05 43.49
N SER A 24 33.66 -13.75 42.57
CA SER A 24 34.13 -15.02 42.03
C SER A 24 34.25 -14.88 40.51
N SER A 25 35.38 -15.28 39.96
CA SER A 25 35.69 -15.34 38.54
C SER A 25 34.81 -16.35 37.84
N GLY A 26 33.62 -15.93 37.39
CA GLY A 26 32.66 -16.70 36.64
C GLY A 26 32.41 -16.04 35.28
N VAL A 27 32.53 -16.84 34.24
CA VAL A 27 32.18 -16.51 32.86
C VAL A 27 30.77 -15.94 32.83
N LEU A 28 30.64 -14.66 32.43
CA LEU A 28 29.33 -14.03 32.17
C LEU A 28 28.76 -14.65 30.90
N ILE A 29 27.90 -15.63 31.04
CA ILE A 29 27.03 -16.09 29.94
C ILE A 29 25.95 -15.02 29.79
N PHE A 30 26.09 -14.16 28.78
CA PHE A 30 24.99 -13.31 28.31
C PHE A 30 23.93 -14.24 27.70
N VAL A 31 22.94 -14.58 28.48
CA VAL A 31 21.70 -15.14 27.96
C VAL A 31 20.98 -14.00 27.28
N PHE A 32 21.09 -13.92 25.96
CA PHE A 32 20.21 -13.10 25.16
C PHE A 32 18.79 -13.69 25.33
N ILE A 33 18.02 -13.12 26.23
CA ILE A 33 16.57 -13.33 26.27
C ILE A 33 16.05 -12.61 25.03
N PHE A 34 15.95 -13.32 23.90
CA PHE A 34 15.11 -12.87 22.80
C PHE A 34 13.70 -12.74 23.37
N PRO A 35 13.06 -11.57 23.28
CA PRO A 35 11.66 -11.48 23.65
C PRO A 35 10.93 -12.55 22.82
N ASN A 36 10.20 -13.44 23.47
CA ASN A 36 9.31 -14.37 22.82
C ASN A 36 8.35 -13.50 22.00
N PHE A 37 8.58 -13.37 20.68
CA PHE A 37 7.59 -12.86 19.77
C PHE A 37 6.41 -13.82 19.85
N LEU A 38 5.41 -13.46 20.62
CA LEU A 38 4.11 -14.11 20.59
C LEU A 38 3.51 -13.80 19.21
N TRP A 39 3.78 -14.68 18.26
CA TRP A 39 3.10 -14.64 16.96
C TRP A 39 1.60 -14.69 17.21
N ALA A 40 0.84 -13.83 16.57
CA ALA A 40 -0.61 -13.94 16.61
C ALA A 40 -0.99 -15.38 16.22
N LYS A 41 -1.77 -16.04 17.07
CA LYS A 41 -2.22 -17.41 16.79
C LYS A 41 -3.28 -17.33 15.69
N VAL A 42 -2.84 -17.46 14.44
CA VAL A 42 -3.69 -17.39 13.25
C VAL A 42 -3.48 -18.59 12.35
N ASP A 43 -4.55 -19.04 11.74
CA ASP A 43 -4.51 -20.00 10.65
C ASP A 43 -4.69 -19.31 9.29
N LEU A 44 -4.23 -19.97 8.21
CA LEU A 44 -4.32 -19.50 6.84
C LEU A 44 -5.00 -20.57 6.00
N VAL A 45 -6.22 -20.30 5.62
CA VAL A 45 -7.05 -21.18 4.78
C VAL A 45 -7.01 -20.71 3.34
N GLN A 46 -6.49 -21.53 2.42
CA GLN A 46 -6.56 -21.22 1.00
C GLN A 46 -8.00 -21.43 0.49
N VAL A 47 -8.64 -20.34 0.07
CA VAL A 47 -10.04 -20.34 -0.40
C VAL A 47 -10.16 -20.32 -1.92
N VAL A 48 -9.16 -19.81 -2.62
CA VAL A 48 -9.07 -19.85 -4.09
C VAL A 48 -7.65 -20.20 -4.50
N GLU A 49 -7.50 -21.09 -5.49
CA GLU A 49 -6.21 -21.53 -6.01
C GLU A 49 -6.06 -21.25 -7.51
N LYS A 50 -4.82 -21.40 -8.02
CA LYS A 50 -4.50 -21.36 -9.48
C LYS A 50 -4.86 -20.00 -10.10
N LEU A 51 -4.57 -18.90 -9.41
CA LEU A 51 -4.52 -17.56 -9.96
C LEU A 51 -3.10 -17.29 -10.49
N GLN A 52 -2.97 -16.49 -11.54
CA GLN A 52 -1.67 -16.14 -12.11
C GLN A 52 -1.24 -14.75 -11.66
N TYR A 53 -0.27 -14.66 -10.73
CA TYR A 53 0.21 -13.41 -10.20
C TYR A 53 -0.95 -12.46 -9.83
N PRO A 54 -1.89 -12.90 -8.95
CA PRO A 54 -2.98 -12.03 -8.53
C PRO A 54 -2.43 -10.77 -7.90
N TRP A 55 -2.95 -9.61 -8.31
CA TRP A 55 -2.38 -8.33 -7.90
C TRP A 55 -3.24 -7.58 -6.89
N ALA A 56 -4.55 -7.54 -7.08
CA ALA A 56 -5.48 -6.91 -6.16
C ALA A 56 -6.83 -7.64 -6.15
N MET A 57 -7.58 -7.45 -5.09
CA MET A 57 -8.97 -7.89 -5.02
C MET A 57 -9.86 -6.81 -4.39
N ASP A 58 -11.16 -6.86 -4.73
CA ASP A 58 -12.18 -6.10 -4.03
C ASP A 58 -13.50 -6.88 -4.00
N PHE A 59 -14.33 -6.61 -2.99
CA PHE A 59 -15.50 -7.42 -2.71
C PHE A 59 -16.70 -6.98 -3.54
N LEU A 60 -17.40 -7.96 -4.09
CA LEU A 60 -18.74 -7.82 -4.64
C LEU A 60 -19.80 -8.15 -3.57
N PRO A 61 -21.06 -7.78 -3.77
CA PRO A 61 -22.14 -8.20 -2.87
C PRO A 61 -22.23 -9.73 -2.74
N GLY A 62 -22.43 -10.22 -1.54
CA GLY A 62 -22.42 -11.66 -1.23
C GLY A 62 -20.99 -12.18 -1.02
N SER A 63 -20.80 -13.48 -1.28
CA SER A 63 -19.50 -14.13 -1.09
C SER A 63 -18.61 -14.06 -2.34
N GLU A 64 -18.76 -13.03 -3.17
CA GLU A 64 -17.99 -12.88 -4.40
C GLU A 64 -16.96 -11.75 -4.30
N ALA A 65 -15.91 -11.84 -5.09
CA ALA A 65 -14.91 -10.79 -5.24
C ALA A 65 -14.41 -10.71 -6.69
N LEU A 66 -13.90 -9.53 -7.07
CA LEU A 66 -13.09 -9.36 -8.27
C LEU A 66 -11.62 -9.50 -7.90
N VAL A 67 -10.85 -10.15 -8.75
CA VAL A 67 -9.40 -10.32 -8.61
C VAL A 67 -8.73 -10.00 -9.92
N THR A 68 -7.80 -9.07 -9.89
CA THR A 68 -6.92 -8.80 -11.04
C THR A 68 -5.75 -9.77 -11.04
N GLU A 69 -5.44 -10.29 -12.22
CA GLU A 69 -4.22 -11.04 -12.47
C GLU A 69 -3.29 -10.17 -13.33
N LYS A 70 -2.08 -9.96 -12.86
CA LYS A 70 -1.11 -9.05 -13.50
C LYS A 70 -0.92 -9.27 -15.02
N PRO A 71 -0.96 -10.49 -15.57
CA PRO A 71 -0.87 -10.69 -17.01
C PRO A 71 -2.00 -10.07 -17.85
N GLY A 72 -3.06 -9.56 -17.25
CA GLY A 72 -4.14 -8.86 -17.95
C GLY A 72 -5.49 -9.58 -17.90
N ARG A 73 -5.76 -10.37 -16.85
CA ARG A 73 -7.05 -11.03 -16.66
C ARG A 73 -7.75 -10.50 -15.42
N LEU A 74 -9.06 -10.41 -15.48
CA LEU A 74 -9.93 -10.10 -14.35
C LEU A 74 -10.80 -11.32 -14.06
N GLN A 75 -10.76 -11.79 -12.82
CA GLN A 75 -11.55 -12.95 -12.36
C GLN A 75 -12.64 -12.49 -11.41
N LYS A 76 -13.85 -12.96 -11.60
CA LYS A 76 -14.88 -13.00 -10.57
C LYS A 76 -14.77 -14.32 -9.83
N VAL A 77 -14.58 -14.28 -8.53
CA VAL A 77 -14.36 -15.46 -7.69
C VAL A 77 -15.41 -15.56 -6.60
N ASN A 78 -15.87 -16.78 -6.33
CA ASN A 78 -16.69 -17.05 -5.15
C ASN A 78 -15.77 -17.53 -4.03
N LEU A 79 -15.76 -16.81 -2.92
CA LEU A 79 -14.83 -17.01 -1.80
C LEU A 79 -15.19 -18.22 -0.90
N GLU A 80 -16.36 -18.80 -1.08
CA GLU A 80 -16.80 -20.01 -0.35
C GLU A 80 -16.48 -21.28 -1.13
N THR A 81 -16.73 -21.25 -2.45
CA THR A 81 -16.58 -22.44 -3.31
C THR A 81 -15.28 -22.50 -4.08
N GLY A 82 -14.53 -21.39 -4.14
CA GLY A 82 -13.33 -21.25 -4.95
C GLY A 82 -13.59 -21.15 -6.46
N LYS A 83 -14.86 -21.12 -6.90
CA LYS A 83 -15.22 -21.04 -8.33
C LYS A 83 -14.78 -19.71 -8.90
N LYS A 84 -14.15 -19.77 -10.08
CA LYS A 84 -13.67 -18.60 -10.84
C LYS A 84 -14.44 -18.47 -12.14
N THR A 85 -14.67 -17.24 -12.57
CA THR A 85 -15.24 -16.90 -13.87
C THR A 85 -14.46 -15.71 -14.42
N GLU A 86 -13.86 -15.88 -15.59
CA GLU A 86 -13.10 -14.82 -16.23
C GLU A 86 -14.02 -13.75 -16.80
N ILE A 87 -13.71 -12.49 -16.53
CA ILE A 87 -14.42 -11.33 -17.07
C ILE A 87 -13.83 -10.99 -18.43
N GLN A 88 -14.69 -10.80 -19.40
CA GLN A 88 -14.34 -10.51 -20.79
C GLN A 88 -14.36 -8.99 -21.07
N ASN A 89 -13.86 -8.64 -22.24
CA ASN A 89 -13.87 -7.26 -22.78
C ASN A 89 -13.03 -6.28 -21.93
N LEU A 90 -11.83 -6.72 -21.51
CA LEU A 90 -10.87 -5.83 -20.87
C LEU A 90 -10.17 -4.94 -21.91
N PRO A 91 -9.65 -3.77 -21.49
CA PRO A 91 -8.78 -2.95 -22.35
C PRO A 91 -7.45 -3.68 -22.64
N GLU A 92 -6.69 -3.15 -23.59
CA GLU A 92 -5.34 -3.63 -23.87
C GLU A 92 -4.40 -3.35 -22.69
N ILE A 93 -3.69 -4.36 -22.21
CA ILE A 93 -2.82 -4.31 -21.05
C ILE A 93 -1.36 -4.51 -21.46
N HIS A 94 -0.49 -3.59 -21.04
CA HIS A 94 0.97 -3.70 -21.20
C HIS A 94 1.58 -4.45 -20.01
N ALA A 95 1.60 -5.78 -20.06
CA ALA A 95 2.05 -6.63 -18.94
C ALA A 95 3.56 -6.88 -18.97
N VAL A 96 4.37 -5.82 -18.78
CA VAL A 96 5.84 -5.90 -18.78
C VAL A 96 6.40 -5.49 -17.42
N GLY A 97 7.26 -6.31 -16.84
CA GLY A 97 7.92 -6.05 -15.55
C GLY A 97 6.91 -5.99 -14.39
N GLN A 98 6.80 -4.81 -13.77
CA GLN A 98 5.83 -4.52 -12.71
C GLN A 98 4.48 -4.06 -13.27
N GLY A 99 4.39 -3.77 -14.57
CA GLY A 99 3.15 -3.41 -15.24
C GLY A 99 2.23 -4.60 -15.45
N GLY A 100 0.97 -4.32 -15.80
CA GLY A 100 -0.08 -5.29 -16.02
C GLY A 100 -1.46 -4.74 -15.69
N LEU A 101 -2.44 -5.62 -15.49
CA LEU A 101 -3.70 -5.28 -14.83
C LEU A 101 -3.43 -5.25 -13.33
N LEU A 102 -3.65 -4.08 -12.70
CA LEU A 102 -3.15 -3.79 -11.37
C LEU A 102 -4.28 -3.71 -10.34
N ASP A 103 -4.76 -2.53 -9.94
CA ASP A 103 -5.81 -2.47 -8.92
C ASP A 103 -7.22 -2.58 -9.50
N VAL A 104 -8.13 -3.08 -8.69
CA VAL A 104 -9.57 -3.05 -8.89
C VAL A 104 -10.24 -2.43 -7.68
N MET A 105 -11.25 -1.60 -7.91
CA MET A 105 -12.12 -1.06 -6.87
C MET A 105 -13.57 -1.19 -7.31
N VAL A 106 -14.38 -1.79 -6.47
CA VAL A 106 -15.83 -1.90 -6.63
C VAL A 106 -16.46 -0.63 -6.07
N HIS A 107 -17.35 0.00 -6.83
CA HIS A 107 -18.03 1.21 -6.38
C HIS A 107 -18.86 0.92 -5.12
N PRO A 108 -18.88 1.80 -4.08
CA PRO A 108 -19.69 1.59 -2.87
C PRO A 108 -21.17 1.29 -3.15
N ASP A 109 -21.74 1.93 -4.18
CA ASP A 109 -23.12 1.71 -4.62
C ASP A 109 -23.24 0.67 -5.75
N PHE A 110 -22.36 -0.32 -5.78
CA PHE A 110 -22.28 -1.31 -6.87
C PHE A 110 -23.63 -2.03 -7.13
N LYS A 111 -24.40 -2.31 -6.10
CA LYS A 111 -25.73 -2.92 -6.25
C LYS A 111 -26.67 -2.13 -7.17
N GLN A 112 -26.53 -0.80 -7.19
CA GLN A 112 -27.35 0.11 -8.00
C GLN A 112 -26.73 0.39 -9.37
N ASN A 113 -25.41 0.56 -9.43
CA ASN A 113 -24.74 1.10 -10.63
C ASN A 113 -23.85 0.09 -11.36
N GLN A 114 -23.54 -1.05 -10.73
CA GLN A 114 -22.65 -2.10 -11.25
C GLN A 114 -21.27 -1.57 -11.69
N LYS A 115 -20.85 -0.43 -11.16
CA LYS A 115 -19.62 0.25 -11.55
C LYS A 115 -18.40 -0.32 -10.82
N ILE A 116 -17.32 -0.44 -11.57
CA ILE A 116 -15.99 -0.75 -11.06
C ILE A 116 -14.97 0.23 -11.64
N PHE A 117 -13.82 0.31 -10.99
CA PHE A 117 -12.67 1.06 -11.46
C PHE A 117 -11.49 0.10 -11.61
N LEU A 118 -10.75 0.24 -12.69
CA LEU A 118 -9.54 -0.55 -12.95
C LEU A 118 -8.37 0.38 -13.22
N THR A 119 -7.23 0.04 -12.64
CA THR A 119 -5.95 0.65 -12.98
C THR A 119 -5.03 -0.37 -13.64
N PHE A 120 -4.29 0.07 -14.61
CA PHE A 120 -3.38 -0.80 -15.37
C PHE A 120 -2.31 0.01 -16.08
N SER A 121 -1.28 -0.65 -16.54
CA SER A 121 -0.34 -0.09 -17.50
C SER A 121 -0.91 -0.24 -18.92
N ALA A 122 -1.26 0.89 -19.54
CA ALA A 122 -1.77 0.93 -20.90
C ALA A 122 -0.64 1.18 -21.90
N PRO A 123 -0.57 0.44 -23.02
CA PRO A 123 0.33 0.80 -24.10
C PRO A 123 -0.13 2.11 -24.76
N THR A 124 0.81 2.95 -25.19
CA THR A 124 0.48 4.25 -25.79
C THR A 124 0.94 4.38 -27.24
N ASN A 125 1.87 3.54 -27.66
CA ASN A 125 2.40 3.54 -29.03
C ASN A 125 3.07 2.21 -29.37
N ALA A 126 3.47 2.06 -30.64
CA ALA A 126 4.13 0.88 -31.13
C ALA A 126 5.58 0.69 -30.59
N SER A 127 6.17 1.71 -29.96
CA SER A 127 7.53 1.66 -29.39
C SER A 127 7.61 1.00 -28.03
N GLY A 128 6.48 0.57 -27.46
CA GLY A 128 6.41 -0.12 -26.17
C GLY A 128 6.39 0.81 -24.95
N ASP A 129 6.11 2.10 -25.16
CA ASP A 129 5.85 3.01 -24.04
C ASP A 129 4.49 2.69 -23.39
N ALA A 130 4.47 2.79 -22.07
CA ALA A 130 3.26 2.54 -21.30
C ALA A 130 3.08 3.56 -20.20
N THR A 131 1.83 3.74 -19.79
CA THR A 131 1.48 4.67 -18.72
C THR A 131 0.45 4.08 -17.77
N THR A 132 0.44 4.58 -16.54
CA THR A 132 -0.60 4.24 -15.56
C THR A 132 -1.91 4.87 -15.99
N THR A 133 -2.93 4.04 -16.17
CA THR A 133 -4.25 4.44 -16.65
C THR A 133 -5.32 4.01 -15.65
N LEU A 134 -6.32 4.88 -15.46
CA LEU A 134 -7.52 4.62 -14.68
C LEU A 134 -8.74 4.64 -15.60
N ILE A 135 -9.55 3.60 -15.54
CA ILE A 135 -10.86 3.55 -16.21
C ILE A 135 -11.98 3.31 -15.21
N SER A 136 -13.18 3.70 -15.55
CA SER A 136 -14.42 3.14 -15.02
C SER A 136 -15.07 2.22 -16.04
N ALA A 137 -15.79 1.20 -15.57
CA ALA A 137 -16.58 0.29 -16.38
C ALA A 137 -17.80 -0.18 -15.61
N ARG A 138 -18.80 -0.75 -16.30
CA ARG A 138 -19.86 -1.52 -15.69
C ARG A 138 -19.56 -3.01 -15.83
N LEU A 139 -19.81 -3.75 -14.78
CA LEU A 139 -19.73 -5.22 -14.80
C LEU A 139 -21.12 -5.79 -15.09
N GLU A 140 -21.34 -6.31 -16.28
CA GLU A 140 -22.59 -6.91 -16.72
C GLU A 140 -22.40 -8.41 -16.97
N GLY A 141 -22.91 -9.23 -16.06
CA GLY A 141 -22.67 -10.67 -16.12
C GLY A 141 -21.19 -11.05 -16.00
N HIS A 142 -20.59 -11.37 -17.14
CA HIS A 142 -19.17 -11.78 -17.23
C HIS A 142 -18.37 -10.91 -18.22
N GLN A 143 -18.80 -9.68 -18.46
CA GLN A 143 -18.08 -8.77 -19.35
C GLN A 143 -18.13 -7.33 -18.86
N LEU A 144 -17.16 -6.54 -19.27
CA LEU A 144 -17.16 -5.10 -19.05
C LEU A 144 -17.90 -4.37 -20.17
N SER A 145 -18.75 -3.43 -19.77
CA SER A 145 -19.44 -2.48 -20.66
C SER A 145 -19.18 -1.03 -20.20
N ASP A 146 -19.62 -0.06 -20.96
CA ASP A 146 -19.52 1.38 -20.64
C ASP A 146 -18.12 1.83 -20.16
N GLN A 147 -17.08 1.28 -20.77
CA GLN A 147 -15.71 1.62 -20.40
C GLN A 147 -15.39 3.07 -20.73
N LYS A 148 -14.87 3.81 -19.75
CA LYS A 148 -14.45 5.21 -19.89
C LYS A 148 -13.07 5.40 -19.30
N THR A 149 -12.13 5.90 -20.08
CA THR A 149 -10.85 6.36 -19.57
C THR A 149 -11.08 7.63 -18.76
N LEU A 150 -10.79 7.59 -17.48
CA LEU A 150 -10.90 8.72 -16.56
C LEU A 150 -9.60 9.49 -16.50
N PHE A 151 -8.46 8.78 -16.65
CA PHE A 151 -7.13 9.38 -16.57
C PHE A 151 -6.06 8.51 -17.24
N GLN A 152 -5.08 9.17 -17.84
CA GLN A 152 -3.81 8.58 -18.27
C GLN A 152 -2.66 9.46 -17.78
N ALA A 153 -1.69 8.86 -17.10
CA ALA A 153 -0.53 9.59 -16.64
C ALA A 153 0.39 10.00 -17.81
N ASP A 154 0.99 11.16 -17.69
CA ASP A 154 1.89 11.75 -18.67
C ASP A 154 3.19 12.19 -17.97
N PRO A 155 4.35 11.86 -18.52
CA PRO A 155 4.59 11.16 -19.79
C PRO A 155 4.38 9.65 -19.72
N ALA A 156 4.03 9.04 -20.86
CA ALA A 156 4.23 7.62 -21.08
C ALA A 156 5.73 7.33 -21.25
N LEU A 157 6.20 6.21 -20.75
CA LEU A 157 7.62 5.88 -20.74
C LEU A 157 7.86 4.40 -21.06
N PRO A 158 8.99 4.08 -21.67
CA PRO A 158 9.43 2.69 -21.81
C PRO A 158 9.76 2.05 -20.46
N GLY A 159 9.88 0.73 -20.45
CA GLY A 159 10.27 -0.03 -19.28
C GLY A 159 9.10 -0.41 -18.37
N GLY A 160 9.40 -1.29 -17.43
CA GLY A 160 8.41 -1.97 -16.60
C GLY A 160 8.47 -1.65 -15.11
N HIS A 161 8.91 -0.46 -14.71
CA HIS A 161 9.09 -0.12 -13.29
C HIS A 161 8.08 0.92 -12.80
N HIS A 162 7.71 0.82 -11.52
CA HIS A 162 7.07 1.83 -10.69
C HIS A 162 5.81 2.45 -11.33
N PHE A 163 4.76 1.67 -11.51
CA PHE A 163 3.48 2.16 -12.02
C PHE A 163 2.56 2.77 -10.94
N GLY A 164 2.83 2.51 -9.65
CA GLY A 164 1.93 2.88 -8.56
C GLY A 164 0.64 2.07 -8.62
N SER A 165 -0.46 2.72 -9.01
CA SER A 165 -1.74 2.15 -9.45
C SER A 165 -2.79 1.85 -8.38
N ARG A 166 -2.55 2.02 -7.08
CA ARG A 166 -3.62 1.85 -6.09
C ARG A 166 -4.69 2.91 -6.24
N VAL A 167 -5.96 2.50 -6.21
CA VAL A 167 -7.12 3.39 -6.32
C VAL A 167 -8.08 3.21 -5.15
N ARG A 168 -8.57 4.32 -4.59
CA ARG A 168 -9.60 4.34 -3.53
C ARG A 168 -10.54 5.51 -3.74
N MET A 169 -11.79 5.29 -3.36
CA MET A 169 -12.78 6.35 -3.26
C MET A 169 -12.88 6.83 -1.81
N ALA A 170 -12.76 8.12 -1.58
CA ALA A 170 -12.98 8.72 -0.28
C ALA A 170 -14.48 8.90 0.02
N LYS A 171 -14.82 9.22 1.28
CA LYS A 171 -16.23 9.39 1.71
C LYS A 171 -16.96 10.53 0.99
N ASP A 172 -16.22 11.48 0.42
CA ASP A 172 -16.75 12.60 -0.39
C ASP A 172 -16.99 12.22 -1.86
N GLY A 173 -16.79 10.95 -2.24
CA GLY A 173 -16.92 10.43 -3.60
C GLY A 173 -15.74 10.76 -4.52
N MET A 174 -14.67 11.38 -4.02
CA MET A 174 -13.48 11.63 -4.80
C MET A 174 -12.62 10.37 -4.94
N LEU A 175 -12.12 10.15 -6.15
CA LEU A 175 -11.15 9.11 -6.47
C LEU A 175 -9.73 9.60 -6.17
N TYR A 176 -8.97 8.79 -5.46
CA TYR A 176 -7.54 8.95 -5.29
C TYR A 176 -6.83 7.76 -5.90
N PHE A 177 -5.81 7.99 -6.71
CA PHE A 177 -4.98 6.89 -7.19
C PHE A 177 -3.53 7.32 -7.37
N SER A 178 -2.63 6.34 -7.26
CA SER A 178 -1.19 6.58 -7.25
C SER A 178 -0.56 6.33 -8.61
N VAL A 179 0.44 7.15 -8.94
CA VAL A 179 1.32 7.00 -10.10
C VAL A 179 2.76 6.92 -9.59
N GLY A 180 3.49 5.90 -9.98
CA GLY A 180 4.90 5.77 -9.65
C GLY A 180 5.79 6.63 -10.56
N GLU A 181 7.04 6.84 -10.15
CA GLU A 181 7.98 7.70 -10.86
C GLU A 181 8.66 7.03 -12.09
N ARG A 182 8.31 5.77 -12.37
CA ARG A 182 8.75 5.03 -13.56
C ARG A 182 10.27 4.93 -13.74
N GLY A 183 11.04 4.95 -12.62
CA GLY A 183 12.50 4.98 -12.63
C GLY A 183 13.11 6.36 -12.91
N ARG A 184 12.28 7.40 -13.03
CA ARG A 184 12.69 8.78 -13.26
C ARG A 184 12.71 9.57 -11.95
N MET A 185 13.60 9.20 -11.05
CA MET A 185 13.67 9.70 -9.66
C MET A 185 13.48 11.22 -9.55
N LYS A 186 14.18 12.00 -10.40
CA LYS A 186 14.16 13.48 -10.33
C LYS A 186 12.81 14.07 -10.69
N GLU A 187 12.09 13.42 -11.60
CA GLU A 187 10.78 13.85 -12.10
C GLU A 187 9.70 13.81 -11.00
N ALA A 188 9.87 12.99 -9.95
CA ALA A 188 8.96 12.97 -8.81
C ALA A 188 8.91 14.30 -8.04
N GLN A 189 9.89 15.18 -8.21
CA GLN A 189 9.90 16.53 -7.61
C GLN A 189 9.33 17.61 -8.53
N ASP A 190 8.95 17.27 -9.75
CA ASP A 190 8.34 18.22 -10.70
C ASP A 190 6.83 17.94 -10.84
N PRO A 191 5.95 18.73 -10.22
CA PRO A 191 4.51 18.54 -10.33
C PRO A 191 3.94 18.98 -11.70
N GLN A 192 4.76 19.36 -12.68
CA GLN A 192 4.31 19.60 -14.06
C GLN A 192 4.14 18.31 -14.87
N ASN A 193 4.49 17.16 -14.30
CA ASN A 193 4.24 15.84 -14.83
C ASN A 193 3.55 14.96 -13.76
N HIS A 194 3.12 13.73 -14.12
CA HIS A 194 2.41 12.83 -13.18
C HIS A 194 3.31 11.80 -12.48
N LEU A 195 4.61 11.81 -12.74
CA LEU A 195 5.52 10.82 -12.20
C LEU A 195 5.73 11.01 -10.70
N GLY A 196 5.50 9.95 -9.92
CA GLY A 196 5.64 10.01 -8.46
C GLY A 196 4.59 10.89 -7.79
N THR A 197 3.32 10.77 -8.19
CA THR A 197 2.22 11.58 -7.69
C THR A 197 1.05 10.73 -7.19
N VAL A 198 0.20 11.35 -6.36
CA VAL A 198 -1.16 10.90 -6.13
C VAL A 198 -2.12 11.85 -6.82
N ILE A 199 -3.00 11.31 -7.60
CA ILE A 199 -4.02 12.02 -8.38
C ILE A 199 -5.34 12.01 -7.61
N ARG A 200 -6.09 13.13 -7.65
CA ARG A 200 -7.44 13.24 -7.12
C ARG A 200 -8.40 13.73 -8.17
N LEU A 201 -9.46 12.95 -8.40
CA LEU A 201 -10.48 13.24 -9.40
C LEU A 201 -11.89 13.06 -8.83
N GLN A 202 -12.87 13.70 -9.45
CA GLN A 202 -14.26 13.31 -9.34
C GLN A 202 -14.46 11.93 -9.96
N GLU A 203 -15.53 11.24 -9.60
CA GLU A 203 -15.90 9.93 -10.14
C GLU A 203 -16.00 9.87 -11.66
N ASN A 204 -16.34 11.00 -12.31
CA ASN A 204 -16.46 11.16 -13.76
C ASN A 204 -15.14 11.54 -14.46
N GLY A 205 -14.02 11.58 -13.75
CA GLY A 205 -12.68 11.95 -14.24
C GLY A 205 -12.40 13.46 -14.25
N LYS A 206 -13.35 14.33 -13.88
CA LYS A 206 -13.10 15.76 -13.80
C LYS A 206 -12.24 16.13 -12.60
N VAL A 207 -11.46 17.19 -12.74
CA VAL A 207 -10.65 17.74 -11.64
C VAL A 207 -11.56 18.46 -10.64
N PRO A 208 -11.47 18.15 -9.33
CA PRO A 208 -12.19 18.87 -8.29
C PRO A 208 -11.76 20.32 -8.18
N GLN A 209 -12.72 21.22 -7.89
CA GLN A 209 -12.47 22.67 -7.84
C GLN A 209 -11.55 23.09 -6.68
N ASP A 210 -11.41 22.24 -5.67
CA ASP A 210 -10.58 22.44 -4.49
C ASP A 210 -9.24 21.70 -4.55
N ASN A 211 -8.87 21.15 -5.72
CA ASN A 211 -7.55 20.55 -5.91
C ASN A 211 -6.44 21.59 -5.73
N PRO A 212 -5.32 21.19 -5.09
CA PRO A 212 -4.31 22.14 -4.58
C PRO A 212 -3.59 22.95 -5.68
N PHE A 213 -3.43 22.38 -6.88
CA PHE A 213 -2.71 23.03 -7.98
C PHE A 213 -3.61 23.69 -9.03
N LEU A 214 -4.93 23.49 -8.96
CA LEU A 214 -5.87 24.02 -9.96
C LEU A 214 -5.80 25.56 -10.10
N LYS A 215 -5.74 26.26 -8.98
CA LYS A 215 -5.76 27.75 -8.99
C LYS A 215 -4.38 28.37 -9.09
N ASN A 216 -3.39 27.79 -8.46
CA ASN A 216 -2.03 28.37 -8.36
C ASN A 216 -1.10 27.99 -9.54
N ARG A 217 -1.50 26.99 -10.33
CA ARG A 217 -0.76 26.48 -11.51
C ARG A 217 0.69 26.07 -11.23
N LYS A 218 1.03 25.78 -9.97
CA LYS A 218 2.37 25.29 -9.59
C LYS A 218 2.59 23.82 -9.94
N GLY A 219 1.56 23.13 -10.42
CA GLY A 219 1.56 21.76 -10.86
C GLY A 219 0.33 21.48 -11.73
N ARG A 220 0.21 20.26 -12.23
CA ARG A 220 -0.98 19.80 -12.94
C ARG A 220 -2.18 19.77 -12.01
N ALA A 221 -3.33 20.20 -12.50
CA ALA A 221 -4.52 20.45 -11.69
C ALA A 221 -5.08 19.21 -10.99
N GLU A 222 -4.89 18.03 -11.56
CA GLU A 222 -5.33 16.74 -11.05
C GLU A 222 -4.45 16.17 -9.92
N ILE A 223 -3.25 16.70 -9.73
CA ILE A 223 -2.32 16.23 -8.68
C ILE A 223 -2.82 16.66 -7.31
N PHE A 224 -2.86 15.68 -6.38
CA PHE A 224 -3.16 15.92 -4.96
C PHE A 224 -1.89 16.05 -4.11
N SER A 225 -0.89 15.18 -4.35
CA SER A 225 0.43 15.20 -3.71
C SER A 225 1.51 14.70 -4.67
N TYR A 226 2.78 14.99 -4.37
CA TYR A 226 3.91 14.63 -5.21
C TYR A 226 5.14 14.25 -4.37
N GLY A 227 6.24 13.89 -5.03
CA GLY A 227 7.45 13.46 -4.34
C GLY A 227 7.37 12.03 -3.83
N HIS A 228 6.61 11.18 -4.51
CA HIS A 228 6.50 9.74 -4.25
C HIS A 228 7.41 8.93 -5.16
N ARG A 229 7.88 7.77 -4.67
CA ARG A 229 8.63 6.83 -5.51
C ARG A 229 7.70 5.84 -6.22
N ASN A 230 7.06 4.97 -5.48
CA ASN A 230 6.21 3.92 -6.01
C ASN A 230 5.17 3.48 -4.97
N PRO A 231 4.09 4.23 -4.78
CA PRO A 231 3.05 3.86 -3.82
C PRO A 231 2.36 2.56 -4.26
N GLN A 232 2.37 1.55 -3.39
CA GLN A 232 1.85 0.20 -3.65
C GLN A 232 0.67 -0.18 -2.75
N GLY A 233 0.39 0.59 -1.72
CA GLY A 233 -0.76 0.45 -0.86
C GLY A 233 -1.48 1.78 -0.65
N MET A 234 -2.79 1.72 -0.54
CA MET A 234 -3.65 2.86 -0.25
C MET A 234 -4.88 2.39 0.51
N ALA A 235 -5.20 3.04 1.62
CA ALA A 235 -6.37 2.73 2.42
C ALA A 235 -7.02 3.99 2.98
N LEU A 236 -8.33 3.94 3.19
CA LEU A 236 -9.11 5.01 3.81
C LEU A 236 -9.18 4.77 5.31
N HIS A 237 -8.65 5.69 6.11
CA HIS A 237 -8.71 5.57 7.56
C HIS A 237 -10.17 5.64 8.04
N PRO A 238 -10.67 4.62 8.77
CA PRO A 238 -12.10 4.44 9.02
C PRO A 238 -12.75 5.59 9.79
N LYS A 239 -12.05 6.14 10.78
CA LYS A 239 -12.57 7.23 11.63
C LYS A 239 -12.39 8.61 11.00
N THR A 240 -11.19 8.89 10.46
CA THR A 240 -10.86 10.25 9.98
C THR A 240 -11.20 10.51 8.53
N GLY A 241 -11.40 9.45 7.71
CA GLY A 241 -11.60 9.56 6.27
C GLY A 241 -10.36 10.02 5.49
N LYS A 242 -9.21 10.13 6.13
CA LYS A 242 -7.95 10.48 5.45
C LYS A 242 -7.43 9.28 4.66
N ILE A 243 -6.85 9.56 3.50
CA ILE A 243 -6.17 8.54 2.70
C ILE A 243 -4.76 8.34 3.25
N TRP A 244 -4.42 7.09 3.51
CA TRP A 244 -3.08 6.66 3.84
C TRP A 244 -2.48 5.92 2.66
N VAL A 245 -1.19 6.11 2.42
CA VAL A 245 -0.43 5.39 1.41
C VAL A 245 0.84 4.84 2.02
N HIS A 246 1.32 3.74 1.47
CA HIS A 246 2.71 3.34 1.67
C HIS A 246 3.41 3.20 0.33
N GLU A 247 4.71 3.34 0.35
CA GLU A 247 5.52 3.27 -0.84
C GLU A 247 6.86 2.58 -0.62
N HIS A 248 7.44 2.06 -1.70
CA HIS A 248 8.75 1.43 -1.67
C HIS A 248 9.87 2.47 -1.66
N GLY A 249 10.79 2.35 -0.72
CA GLY A 249 12.15 2.85 -0.86
C GLY A 249 13.02 1.90 -1.70
N PRO A 250 14.29 2.23 -1.96
CA PRO A 250 15.20 1.34 -2.70
C PRO A 250 15.72 0.17 -1.85
N GLN A 251 16.76 0.34 -1.05
CA GLN A 251 17.28 -0.71 -0.14
C GLN A 251 16.77 -0.58 1.30
N GLY A 252 15.97 0.41 1.58
CA GLY A 252 15.32 0.77 2.82
C GLY A 252 14.52 2.02 2.59
N GLY A 253 13.88 2.57 3.66
CA GLY A 253 13.06 3.75 3.54
C GLY A 253 11.75 3.50 2.82
N ASP A 254 11.18 2.29 2.93
CA ASP A 254 9.74 2.13 2.66
C ASP A 254 8.98 2.96 3.69
N GLU A 255 7.91 3.62 3.29
CA GLU A 255 7.24 4.61 4.11
C GLU A 255 5.73 4.38 4.20
N ILE A 256 5.13 4.72 5.35
CA ILE A 256 3.69 4.96 5.47
C ILE A 256 3.48 6.45 5.63
N ASN A 257 2.62 7.00 4.81
CA ASN A 257 2.31 8.42 4.73
C ASN A 257 0.81 8.70 4.84
N ILE A 258 0.44 9.80 5.51
CA ILE A 258 -0.93 10.34 5.50
C ILE A 258 -0.99 11.45 4.47
N LEU A 259 -1.80 11.29 3.42
CA LEU A 259 -1.86 12.27 2.35
C LEU A 259 -2.34 13.64 2.81
N LYS A 260 -1.69 14.68 2.27
CA LYS A 260 -2.05 16.09 2.45
C LYS A 260 -2.09 16.80 1.10
N ALA A 261 -3.06 17.66 0.91
CA ALA A 261 -3.24 18.43 -0.31
C ALA A 261 -2.03 19.32 -0.62
N GLY A 262 -1.45 19.20 -1.81
CA GLY A 262 -0.32 19.97 -2.28
C GLY A 262 1.03 19.64 -1.66
N ALA A 263 1.09 18.62 -0.80
CA ALA A 263 2.29 18.27 -0.07
C ALA A 263 3.32 17.53 -0.93
N ASN A 264 4.61 17.75 -0.59
CA ASN A 264 5.76 17.04 -1.13
C ASN A 264 6.21 15.98 -0.13
N PHE A 265 6.24 14.70 -0.55
CA PHE A 265 6.66 13.56 0.26
C PHE A 265 8.14 13.19 0.10
N GLY A 266 8.89 13.99 -0.65
CA GLY A 266 10.35 14.09 -0.56
C GLY A 266 11.16 13.28 -1.54
N TRP A 267 10.68 12.17 -2.07
CA TRP A 267 11.45 11.36 -3.01
C TRP A 267 11.87 12.14 -4.26
N PRO A 268 13.14 12.07 -4.73
CA PRO A 268 14.32 11.46 -4.10
C PRO A 268 15.14 12.45 -3.25
N LYS A 269 14.63 13.66 -3.02
CA LYS A 269 15.35 14.71 -2.27
C LYS A 269 15.61 14.28 -0.82
N THR A 270 14.61 13.66 -0.20
CA THR A 270 14.72 13.02 1.12
C THR A 270 14.32 11.56 1.04
N THR A 271 15.00 10.70 1.80
CA THR A 271 14.67 9.28 1.96
C THR A 271 15.47 8.70 3.12
N PHE A 272 14.92 7.62 3.72
CA PHE A 272 15.61 6.77 4.70
C PHE A 272 16.35 5.59 4.03
N GLY A 273 16.30 5.51 2.69
CA GLY A 273 16.92 4.44 1.92
C GLY A 273 18.25 4.84 1.27
N GLU A 274 18.89 3.83 0.68
CA GLU A 274 20.17 3.96 -0.03
C GLU A 274 20.06 3.41 -1.45
N GLN A 275 21.01 3.77 -2.30
CA GLN A 275 21.13 3.21 -3.66
C GLN A 275 21.28 1.68 -3.62
N TYR A 276 20.77 0.98 -4.63
CA TYR A 276 21.13 -0.41 -4.87
C TYR A 276 22.63 -0.50 -5.13
N GLY A 277 23.33 -1.32 -4.32
CA GLY A 277 24.80 -1.38 -4.34
C GLY A 277 25.50 -0.39 -3.40
N GLY A 278 24.73 0.37 -2.62
CA GLY A 278 25.24 1.34 -1.65
C GLY A 278 25.35 2.76 -2.21
N GLY A 279 25.37 3.71 -1.31
CA GLY A 279 25.48 5.13 -1.61
C GLY A 279 24.23 5.94 -1.27
N LYS A 280 24.49 7.20 -0.91
CA LYS A 280 23.45 8.14 -0.45
C LYS A 280 22.55 8.58 -1.59
N ILE A 281 21.25 8.68 -1.30
CA ILE A 281 20.25 9.34 -2.15
C ILE A 281 19.85 10.65 -1.48
N GLY A 282 19.77 11.72 -2.28
CA GLY A 282 19.32 13.03 -1.81
C GLY A 282 20.19 13.63 -0.72
N ILE A 283 19.56 14.44 0.14
CA ILE A 283 20.27 15.22 1.18
C ILE A 283 20.18 14.59 2.58
N GLY A 284 19.34 13.55 2.74
CA GLY A 284 19.10 12.85 4.02
C GLY A 284 17.64 12.57 4.22
N PRO A 285 17.22 12.11 5.42
CA PRO A 285 15.84 11.67 5.67
C PRO A 285 14.83 12.80 5.81
N LYS A 286 15.26 14.04 6.05
CA LYS A 286 14.38 15.17 6.37
C LYS A 286 14.83 16.46 5.71
N SER A 287 13.88 17.34 5.37
CA SER A 287 14.13 18.69 4.86
C SER A 287 12.91 19.58 5.13
N PRO A 288 13.12 20.89 5.40
CA PRO A 288 12.00 21.82 5.53
C PRO A 288 11.08 21.82 4.31
N GLY A 289 9.76 21.84 4.54
CA GLY A 289 8.74 21.82 3.48
C GLY A 289 8.48 20.46 2.84
N ILE A 290 9.05 19.38 3.39
CA ILE A 290 8.80 17.99 3.00
C ILE A 290 8.08 17.30 4.15
N GLU A 291 7.03 16.53 3.83
CA GLU A 291 6.30 15.74 4.80
C GLU A 291 7.14 14.57 5.28
N GLU A 292 7.14 14.34 6.59
CA GLU A 292 7.80 13.19 7.19
C GLU A 292 6.84 12.00 7.22
N PRO A 293 7.32 10.77 6.98
CA PRO A 293 6.48 9.59 7.07
C PRO A 293 6.05 9.32 8.52
N LEU A 294 4.88 8.70 8.66
CA LEU A 294 4.38 8.21 9.94
C LEU A 294 5.23 7.06 10.48
N LEU A 295 5.66 6.18 9.58
CA LEU A 295 6.50 5.02 9.84
C LEU A 295 7.39 4.76 8.62
N HIS A 296 8.60 4.26 8.85
CA HIS A 296 9.46 3.76 7.77
C HIS A 296 10.12 2.42 8.14
N TRP A 297 10.47 1.63 7.11
CA TRP A 297 11.19 0.38 7.27
C TRP A 297 12.57 0.46 6.61
N THR A 298 13.60 0.17 7.40
CA THR A 298 14.97 -0.02 6.93
C THR A 298 15.55 -1.23 7.69
N PRO A 299 15.83 -2.33 6.99
CA PRO A 299 15.79 -2.53 5.54
C PRO A 299 14.37 -2.54 4.95
N SER A 300 14.24 -2.33 3.64
CA SER A 300 12.98 -2.41 2.91
C SER A 300 12.31 -3.77 3.09
N ILE A 301 11.02 -3.76 3.41
CA ILE A 301 10.16 -4.94 3.44
C ILE A 301 9.44 -5.18 2.12
N ALA A 302 9.48 -4.19 1.21
CA ALA A 302 8.68 -4.10 -0.01
C ALA A 302 7.18 -4.23 0.31
N PRO A 303 6.57 -3.23 0.99
CA PRO A 303 5.16 -3.27 1.37
C PRO A 303 4.27 -3.29 0.12
N SER A 304 3.12 -3.97 0.20
CA SER A 304 2.29 -4.27 -0.98
C SER A 304 0.85 -3.76 -0.82
N GLY A 305 -0.14 -4.62 -0.62
CA GLY A 305 -1.47 -4.18 -0.24
C GLY A 305 -1.54 -3.80 1.23
N MET A 306 -2.49 -2.93 1.57
CA MET A 306 -2.82 -2.62 2.96
C MET A 306 -4.29 -2.33 3.14
N ASP A 307 -4.80 -2.61 4.33
CA ASP A 307 -6.14 -2.23 4.73
C ASP A 307 -6.23 -2.00 6.24
N PHE A 308 -7.17 -1.16 6.67
CA PHE A 308 -7.48 -1.00 8.09
C PHE A 308 -8.38 -2.12 8.56
N TYR A 309 -8.02 -2.73 9.67
CA TYR A 309 -8.88 -3.75 10.24
C TYR A 309 -10.11 -3.11 10.92
N GLN A 310 -11.28 -3.66 10.58
CA GLN A 310 -12.57 -3.41 11.23
C GLN A 310 -13.35 -4.71 11.28
N GLY A 311 -13.80 -5.13 12.46
CA GLY A 311 -14.61 -6.34 12.63
C GLY A 311 -14.46 -6.97 14.00
N ASP A 312 -15.25 -8.03 14.22
CA ASP A 312 -15.32 -8.73 15.50
C ASP A 312 -14.49 -10.01 15.55
N ILE A 313 -13.91 -10.44 14.41
CA ILE A 313 -13.11 -11.68 14.34
C ILE A 313 -11.76 -11.50 15.07
N PHE A 314 -11.13 -10.33 14.91
CA PHE A 314 -9.92 -9.94 15.63
C PHE A 314 -10.17 -8.64 16.40
N PRO A 315 -10.96 -8.66 17.50
CA PRO A 315 -11.47 -7.43 18.13
C PRO A 315 -10.35 -6.49 18.62
N ASN A 316 -9.20 -7.04 19.00
CA ASN A 316 -8.03 -6.27 19.43
C ASN A 316 -7.27 -5.58 18.28
N TRP A 317 -7.66 -5.80 17.02
CA TRP A 317 -7.05 -5.18 15.86
C TRP A 317 -7.87 -4.01 15.31
N ASN A 318 -9.03 -3.71 15.90
CA ASN A 318 -9.91 -2.66 15.39
C ASN A 318 -9.22 -1.29 15.34
N GLY A 319 -9.04 -0.78 14.12
CA GLY A 319 -8.36 0.48 13.81
C GLY A 319 -6.90 0.33 13.43
N ASP A 320 -6.31 -0.85 13.58
CA ASP A 320 -4.95 -1.14 13.16
C ASP A 320 -4.82 -1.27 11.65
N LEU A 321 -3.62 -1.07 11.13
CA LEU A 321 -3.30 -1.21 9.73
C LEU A 321 -2.60 -2.54 9.47
N LEU A 322 -3.14 -3.34 8.56
CA LEU A 322 -2.54 -4.57 8.07
C LEU A 322 -1.77 -4.27 6.78
N VAL A 323 -0.52 -4.70 6.70
CA VAL A 323 0.39 -4.45 5.56
C VAL A 323 1.04 -5.74 5.10
N GLY A 324 0.87 -6.08 3.82
CA GLY A 324 1.55 -7.19 3.19
C GLY A 324 3.01 -6.84 2.83
N SER A 325 3.89 -7.84 2.81
CA SER A 325 5.29 -7.71 2.42
C SER A 325 5.68 -8.71 1.35
N LEU A 326 6.22 -8.20 0.25
CA LEU A 326 6.72 -9.03 -0.84
C LEU A 326 8.10 -9.62 -0.53
N LYS A 327 9.00 -8.83 0.06
CA LYS A 327 10.39 -9.22 0.27
C LYS A 327 10.53 -10.25 1.39
N PHE A 328 9.91 -9.99 2.53
CA PHE A 328 9.98 -10.89 3.68
C PHE A 328 8.79 -11.84 3.79
N ARG A 329 7.88 -11.83 2.80
CA ARG A 329 6.77 -12.79 2.70
C ARG A 329 5.95 -12.87 3.99
N MET A 330 5.58 -11.70 4.53
CA MET A 330 4.94 -11.59 5.83
C MET A 330 3.71 -10.67 5.77
N LEU A 331 2.84 -10.81 6.76
CA LEU A 331 1.82 -9.84 7.11
C LEU A 331 2.28 -9.10 8.35
N VAL A 332 2.30 -7.78 8.28
CA VAL A 332 2.60 -6.88 9.40
C VAL A 332 1.31 -6.22 9.87
N ARG A 333 1.06 -6.23 11.19
CA ARG A 333 0.08 -5.37 11.84
C ARG A 333 0.81 -4.17 12.43
N VAL A 334 0.35 -2.99 12.08
CA VAL A 334 0.78 -1.72 12.69
C VAL A 334 -0.29 -1.33 13.70
N ASP A 335 0.05 -1.39 14.97
CA ASP A 335 -0.80 -1.04 16.10
C ASP A 335 -0.94 0.48 16.19
N LEU A 336 -2.18 0.97 16.20
CA LEU A 336 -2.50 2.38 16.06
C LEU A 336 -3.43 2.88 17.17
N GLU A 337 -3.05 3.98 17.81
CA GLU A 337 -3.96 4.81 18.58
C GLU A 337 -4.32 6.07 17.78
N GLY A 338 -5.45 6.03 17.09
CA GLY A 338 -5.83 7.07 16.11
C GLY A 338 -4.86 7.10 14.92
N SER A 339 -4.00 8.11 14.85
CA SER A 339 -2.94 8.21 13.83
C SER A 339 -1.52 8.03 14.42
N LEU A 340 -1.41 7.61 15.66
CA LEU A 340 -0.11 7.38 16.33
C LEU A 340 0.23 5.89 16.27
N VAL A 341 1.43 5.58 15.79
CA VAL A 341 1.96 4.22 15.82
C VAL A 341 2.39 3.88 17.24
N GLN A 342 1.78 2.86 17.84
CA GLN A 342 2.12 2.33 19.15
C GLN A 342 3.15 1.21 19.04
N GLY A 343 3.08 0.43 17.95
CA GLY A 343 3.97 -0.69 17.71
C GLY A 343 3.73 -1.33 16.36
N GLN A 344 4.46 -2.40 16.12
CA GLN A 344 4.22 -3.28 14.97
C GLN A 344 4.56 -4.71 15.33
N GLU A 345 3.82 -5.66 14.76
CA GLU A 345 4.10 -7.08 14.90
C GLU A 345 4.03 -7.80 13.56
N VAL A 346 4.79 -8.88 13.44
CA VAL A 346 4.67 -9.81 12.32
C VAL A 346 3.60 -10.83 12.68
N VAL A 347 2.46 -10.79 11.99
CA VAL A 347 1.35 -11.72 12.19
C VAL A 347 1.73 -13.13 11.74
N PHE A 348 2.38 -13.23 10.59
CA PHE A 348 3.03 -14.45 10.08
C PHE A 348 4.14 -14.12 9.09
N GLN A 349 5.04 -15.07 8.84
CA GLN A 349 6.09 -14.99 7.84
C GLN A 349 6.26 -16.34 7.12
N ASP A 350 6.61 -16.30 5.82
CA ASP A 350 6.92 -17.45 4.95
C ASP A 350 5.83 -18.54 4.83
N ARG A 351 4.55 -18.20 5.13
CA ARG A 351 3.46 -19.18 5.08
C ARG A 351 2.75 -19.29 3.73
N ILE A 352 2.69 -18.20 2.95
CA ILE A 352 1.97 -18.16 1.66
C ILE A 352 2.82 -17.59 0.52
N GLY A 353 4.14 -17.44 0.70
CA GLY A 353 5.00 -16.75 -0.26
C GLY A 353 4.88 -15.22 -0.18
N ARG A 354 5.11 -14.53 -1.28
CA ARG A 354 5.09 -13.06 -1.36
C ARG A 354 3.67 -12.53 -1.16
N VAL A 355 3.38 -11.88 -0.02
CA VAL A 355 2.06 -11.29 0.21
C VAL A 355 1.88 -10.07 -0.69
N ARG A 356 0.88 -10.11 -1.60
CA ARG A 356 0.67 -9.08 -2.61
C ARG A 356 -0.45 -8.10 -2.24
N ASP A 357 -1.57 -8.57 -1.75
CA ASP A 357 -2.67 -7.71 -1.35
C ASP A 357 -3.26 -8.16 -0.02
N VAL A 358 -3.82 -7.23 0.70
CA VAL A 358 -4.49 -7.41 1.98
C VAL A 358 -5.80 -6.67 1.92
N ARG A 359 -6.90 -7.36 2.21
CA ARG A 359 -8.25 -6.79 2.23
C ARG A 359 -9.03 -7.29 3.43
N VAL A 360 -9.77 -6.39 4.03
CA VAL A 360 -10.72 -6.70 5.10
C VAL A 360 -12.13 -6.62 4.52
N SER A 361 -12.87 -7.73 4.60
CA SER A 361 -14.25 -7.74 4.12
C SER A 361 -15.18 -6.95 5.05
N PRO A 362 -16.40 -6.58 4.59
CA PRO A 362 -17.38 -5.92 5.44
C PRO A 362 -17.74 -6.72 6.70
N GLU A 363 -17.57 -8.05 6.68
CA GLU A 363 -17.81 -8.96 7.81
C GLU A 363 -16.58 -9.12 8.71
N GLY A 364 -15.50 -8.37 8.48
CA GLY A 364 -14.27 -8.42 9.27
C GLY A 364 -13.34 -9.60 8.96
N LYS A 365 -13.57 -10.34 7.87
CA LYS A 365 -12.65 -11.39 7.42
C LYS A 365 -11.46 -10.76 6.69
N VAL A 366 -10.25 -11.23 7.01
CA VAL A 366 -9.02 -10.79 6.35
C VAL A 366 -8.68 -11.74 5.21
N TYR A 367 -8.53 -11.20 4.01
CA TYR A 367 -8.12 -11.93 2.82
C TYR A 367 -6.78 -11.43 2.30
N LEU A 368 -5.98 -12.36 1.81
CA LEU A 368 -4.61 -12.14 1.34
C LEU A 368 -4.43 -12.74 -0.05
N LEU A 369 -3.75 -12.01 -0.93
CA LEU A 369 -3.26 -12.53 -2.20
C LEU A 369 -1.76 -12.78 -2.11
N ASN A 370 -1.25 -13.80 -2.80
CA ASN A 370 0.18 -13.98 -2.96
C ASN A 370 0.64 -13.74 -4.40
N ASP A 371 1.82 -13.14 -4.58
CA ASP A 371 2.42 -12.79 -5.89
C ASP A 371 3.17 -14.00 -6.47
N GLU A 372 2.42 -15.04 -6.86
CA GLU A 372 2.97 -16.29 -7.36
C GLU A 372 2.32 -16.68 -8.70
N TYR A 373 3.06 -17.42 -9.56
CA TYR A 373 2.52 -17.93 -10.84
C TYR A 373 1.32 -18.87 -10.63
N ARG A 374 1.33 -19.64 -9.54
CA ARG A 374 0.20 -20.44 -9.07
C ARG A 374 -0.29 -19.86 -7.75
N GLY A 375 -0.67 -18.60 -7.79
CA GLY A 375 -1.15 -17.87 -6.65
C GLY A 375 -2.56 -18.24 -6.24
N GLY A 376 -3.02 -17.61 -5.18
CA GLY A 376 -4.33 -17.86 -4.60
C GLY A 376 -4.82 -16.73 -3.71
N ILE A 377 -6.01 -16.97 -3.14
CA ILE A 377 -6.58 -16.17 -2.07
C ILE A 377 -6.54 -17.00 -0.79
N PHE A 378 -6.07 -16.40 0.27
CA PHE A 378 -5.98 -17.01 1.60
C PHE A 378 -6.83 -16.18 2.56
N ARG A 379 -7.62 -16.85 3.40
CA ARG A 379 -8.34 -16.22 4.50
C ARG A 379 -7.56 -16.44 5.78
N LEU A 380 -7.47 -15.39 6.60
CA LEU A 380 -6.88 -15.44 7.92
C LEU A 380 -7.96 -15.74 8.96
N ASP A 381 -7.80 -16.81 9.69
CA ASP A 381 -8.72 -17.22 10.74
C ASP A 381 -8.01 -17.18 12.12
N PRO A 382 -8.69 -16.86 13.22
CA PRO A 382 -8.11 -17.00 14.57
C PRO A 382 -7.94 -18.48 14.91
N LEU A 383 -6.87 -18.82 15.66
CA LEU A 383 -6.65 -20.16 16.25
C LEU A 383 -7.29 -20.28 17.61
#